data_c447b75aca95da7a3a34c7f3ae02ce0e
#
_entry.id   c447b75aca95da7a3a34c7f3ae02ce0e
#
_cell.length_a   1.000
_cell.length_b   1.000
_cell.length_c   1.000
_cell.angle_alpha   90.00
_cell.angle_beta   90.00
_cell.angle_gamma   90.00
#
_symmetry.space_group_name_H-M   'P 1'
#
loop_
_entity.id
_entity.type
_entity.pdbx_description
1 polymer ?
#
loop_
_entity_poly.entity_id
_entity_poly.type
_entity_poly.pdbx_seq_one_letter_code
_entity_poly.pdbx_strand_id
1 'polypeptide(L)'
;YIEKDWIKLTFGTVSTLHYIVQAYTKEGEGVLINTPAYDPFAEAVVNNNRKLCCSSLKLDNNRYYLDLEDMENQMKYENIRLLIFCSPQNPSGRIWTKEELYQVSELCLKYNVILVSDEIHRDIIFKDYRFVSLWNAHPEIYKNSIICVSPNKGFNLGGLKTSYVLIRDVKI
;
A
#
# COMPACT_ATOMS: atom_id res chain seq x y z
N TYR A 1 18.03 -7.84 3.02
CA TYR A 1 17.87 -9.23 3.53
C TYR A 1 16.47 -9.39 4.13
N ILE A 2 15.74 -10.45 3.76
CA ILE A 2 14.42 -10.80 4.29
C ILE A 2 14.58 -12.10 5.08
N GLU A 3 14.15 -12.09 6.34
CA GLU A 3 14.13 -13.27 7.19
C GLU A 3 12.88 -14.12 6.93
N LYS A 4 13.01 -15.43 7.08
CA LYS A 4 11.89 -16.36 6.81
C LYS A 4 10.66 -16.04 7.68
N ASP A 5 10.88 -15.64 8.91
CA ASP A 5 9.80 -15.37 9.88
C ASP A 5 9.00 -14.10 9.57
N TRP A 6 9.52 -13.23 8.69
CA TRP A 6 8.78 -12.05 8.22
C TRP A 6 7.78 -12.38 7.13
N ILE A 7 7.87 -13.57 6.53
CA ILE A 7 6.98 -14.02 5.45
C ILE A 7 5.78 -14.74 6.05
N LYS A 8 4.57 -14.21 5.80
CA LYS A 8 3.32 -14.86 6.19
C LYS A 8 2.52 -15.19 4.94
N LEU A 9 2.23 -16.48 4.74
CA LEU A 9 1.42 -16.93 3.60
C LEU A 9 -0.03 -16.48 3.77
N THR A 10 -0.65 -16.09 2.67
CA THR A 10 -2.04 -15.61 2.63
C THR A 10 -2.77 -16.15 1.39
N PHE A 11 -4.10 -15.98 1.33
CA PHE A 11 -4.95 -16.51 0.26
C PHE A 11 -5.49 -15.37 -0.62
N GLY A 12 -4.61 -14.80 -1.46
CA GLY A 12 -4.92 -13.69 -2.34
C GLY A 12 -4.84 -12.33 -1.65
N THR A 13 -4.36 -11.32 -2.40
CA THR A 13 -4.11 -9.98 -1.85
C THR A 13 -5.38 -9.27 -1.40
N VAL A 14 -6.51 -9.46 -2.10
CA VAL A 14 -7.79 -8.83 -1.70
C VAL A 14 -8.22 -9.29 -0.31
N SER A 15 -8.29 -10.61 -0.08
CA SER A 15 -8.63 -11.14 1.26
C SER A 15 -7.62 -10.68 2.32
N THR A 16 -6.36 -10.61 1.95
CA THR A 16 -5.29 -10.12 2.82
C THR A 16 -5.50 -8.68 3.25
N LEU A 17 -5.93 -7.80 2.35
CA LEU A 17 -6.25 -6.41 2.69
C LEU A 17 -7.39 -6.31 3.70
N HIS A 18 -8.45 -7.13 3.57
CA HIS A 18 -9.52 -7.19 4.57
C HIS A 18 -8.96 -7.58 5.95
N TYR A 19 -8.10 -8.61 6.02
CA TYR A 19 -7.49 -9.03 7.29
C TYR A 19 -6.58 -7.95 7.89
N ILE A 20 -5.80 -7.26 7.06
CA ILE A 20 -4.95 -6.16 7.52
C ILE A 20 -5.81 -5.02 8.08
N VAL A 21 -6.86 -4.61 7.38
CA VAL A 21 -7.78 -3.57 7.85
C VAL A 21 -8.39 -3.96 9.20
N GLN A 22 -8.85 -5.21 9.35
CA GLN A 22 -9.42 -5.70 10.62
C GLN A 22 -8.40 -5.73 11.76
N ALA A 23 -7.17 -6.20 11.47
CA ALA A 23 -6.16 -6.41 12.49
C ALA A 23 -5.53 -5.10 12.99
N TYR A 24 -5.40 -4.10 12.12
CA TYR A 24 -4.61 -2.90 12.41
C TYR A 24 -5.46 -1.63 12.58
N THR A 25 -6.77 -1.73 12.45
CA THR A 25 -7.69 -0.61 12.66
C THR A 25 -8.91 -1.02 13.47
N LYS A 26 -9.58 -0.04 14.06
CA LYS A 26 -10.88 -0.21 14.75
C LYS A 26 -12.01 0.38 13.90
N GLU A 27 -13.24 0.00 14.20
CA GLU A 27 -14.40 0.61 13.56
C GLU A 27 -14.38 2.14 13.70
N GLY A 28 -14.69 2.83 12.62
CA GLY A 28 -14.68 4.29 12.54
C GLY A 28 -13.32 4.95 12.37
N GLU A 29 -12.21 4.21 12.53
CA GLU A 29 -10.88 4.76 12.20
C GLU A 29 -10.71 4.90 10.69
N GLY A 30 -9.92 5.90 10.28
CA GLY A 30 -9.68 6.22 8.88
C GLY A 30 -8.67 5.29 8.22
N VAL A 31 -9.00 4.86 7.00
CA VAL A 31 -8.07 4.19 6.08
C VAL A 31 -7.97 5.05 4.83
N LEU A 32 -6.75 5.48 4.52
CA LEU A 32 -6.45 6.32 3.37
C LEU A 32 -6.13 5.46 2.15
N ILE A 33 -6.63 5.85 0.99
CA ILE A 33 -6.23 5.32 -0.31
C ILE A 33 -5.93 6.47 -1.29
N ASN A 34 -5.10 6.22 -2.30
CA ASN A 34 -4.92 7.17 -3.40
C ASN A 34 -5.86 6.82 -4.55
N THR A 35 -6.58 7.81 -5.08
CA THR A 35 -7.52 7.63 -6.21
C THR A 35 -7.00 8.29 -7.50
N PRO A 36 -7.29 7.72 -8.71
CA PRO A 36 -8.06 6.50 -8.93
C PRO A 36 -7.38 5.27 -8.35
N ALA A 37 -8.16 4.30 -7.86
CA ALA A 37 -7.67 3.12 -7.16
C ALA A 37 -8.28 1.84 -7.72
N TYR A 38 -7.71 0.71 -7.34
CA TYR A 38 -8.32 -0.59 -7.51
C TYR A 38 -9.51 -0.73 -6.54
N ASP A 39 -10.73 -0.95 -7.06
CA ASP A 39 -11.97 -0.94 -6.28
C ASP A 39 -11.94 -1.77 -4.99
N PRO A 40 -11.33 -2.98 -4.95
CA PRO A 40 -11.23 -3.76 -3.74
C PRO A 40 -10.50 -3.09 -2.56
N PHE A 41 -9.74 -2.02 -2.80
CA PHE A 41 -9.16 -1.24 -1.69
C PHE A 41 -10.27 -0.52 -0.89
N ALA A 42 -11.17 0.15 -1.59
CA ALA A 42 -12.32 0.80 -0.97
C ALA A 42 -13.27 -0.22 -0.32
N GLU A 43 -13.50 -1.36 -1.00
CA GLU A 43 -14.32 -2.46 -0.48
C GLU A 43 -13.72 -3.03 0.83
N ALA A 44 -12.41 -3.21 0.90
CA ALA A 44 -11.75 -3.68 2.12
C ALA A 44 -11.94 -2.72 3.30
N VAL A 45 -12.07 -1.43 3.05
CA VAL A 45 -12.31 -0.42 4.08
C VAL A 45 -13.78 -0.41 4.50
N VAL A 46 -14.69 -0.23 3.53
CA VAL A 46 -16.12 -0.02 3.79
C VAL A 46 -16.78 -1.27 4.36
N ASN A 47 -16.47 -2.46 3.81
CA ASN A 47 -17.03 -3.73 4.27
C ASN A 47 -16.58 -4.13 5.68
N ASN A 48 -15.57 -3.45 6.22
CA ASN A 48 -15.11 -3.63 7.58
C ASN A 48 -15.52 -2.47 8.52
N ASN A 49 -16.46 -1.62 8.13
CA ASN A 49 -16.95 -0.48 8.92
C ASN A 49 -15.85 0.53 9.30
N ARG A 50 -14.84 0.72 8.43
CA ARG A 50 -13.81 1.76 8.60
C ARG A 50 -14.18 2.98 7.77
N LYS A 51 -13.67 4.14 8.17
CA LYS A 51 -13.85 5.38 7.41
C LYS A 51 -12.96 5.36 6.17
N LEU A 52 -13.55 5.36 4.97
CA LEU A 52 -12.80 5.49 3.74
C LEU A 52 -12.39 6.96 3.55
N CYS A 53 -11.09 7.21 3.46
CA CYS A 53 -10.51 8.49 3.12
C CYS A 53 -9.75 8.38 1.79
N CYS A 54 -9.91 9.38 0.92
CA CYS A 54 -9.34 9.35 -0.42
C CYS A 54 -8.48 10.58 -0.66
N SER A 55 -7.23 10.37 -1.09
CA SER A 55 -6.37 11.42 -1.62
C SER A 55 -6.21 11.23 -3.12
N SER A 56 -6.72 12.20 -3.89
CA SER A 56 -6.70 12.11 -5.36
C SER A 56 -5.31 12.39 -5.90
N LEU A 57 -4.85 11.50 -6.78
CA LEU A 57 -3.62 11.75 -7.54
C LEU A 57 -3.82 12.98 -8.45
N LYS A 58 -2.85 13.86 -8.48
CA LYS A 58 -2.80 14.99 -9.42
C LYS A 58 -2.39 14.50 -10.80
N LEU A 59 -3.09 14.93 -11.84
CA LEU A 59 -2.74 14.64 -13.23
C LEU A 59 -2.14 15.89 -13.87
N ASP A 60 -0.89 15.79 -14.30
CA ASP A 60 -0.20 16.83 -15.06
C ASP A 60 0.58 16.20 -16.22
N ASN A 61 0.47 16.79 -17.43
CA ASN A 61 1.15 16.29 -18.63
C ASN A 61 1.02 14.78 -18.85
N ASN A 62 -0.19 14.25 -18.70
CA ASN A 62 -0.51 12.79 -18.80
C ASN A 62 0.24 11.90 -17.78
N ARG A 63 0.75 12.47 -16.70
CA ARG A 63 1.40 11.74 -15.63
C ARG A 63 0.71 12.01 -14.30
N TYR A 64 0.50 10.97 -13.54
CA TYR A 64 -0.05 11.06 -12.18
C TYR A 64 1.04 11.33 -11.15
N TYR A 65 0.73 12.15 -10.16
CA TYR A 65 1.59 12.53 -9.04
C TYR A 65 0.84 12.39 -7.73
N LEU A 66 1.56 12.13 -6.65
CA LEU A 66 1.00 12.15 -5.31
C LEU A 66 0.69 13.59 -4.87
N ASP A 67 -0.45 13.78 -4.23
CA ASP A 67 -0.75 15.00 -3.50
C ASP A 67 -0.32 14.83 -2.04
N LEU A 68 0.97 15.04 -1.79
CA LEU A 68 1.54 14.85 -0.46
C LEU A 68 0.96 15.82 0.58
N GLU A 69 0.57 17.03 0.15
CA GLU A 69 -0.07 18.01 1.02
C GLU A 69 -1.45 17.54 1.48
N ASP A 70 -2.27 17.05 0.54
CA ASP A 70 -3.59 16.49 0.88
C ASP A 70 -3.45 15.23 1.74
N MET A 71 -2.52 14.32 1.40
CA MET A 71 -2.25 13.13 2.21
C MET A 71 -1.86 13.51 3.65
N GLU A 72 -0.98 14.51 3.81
CA GLU A 72 -0.56 14.99 5.12
C GLU A 72 -1.73 15.60 5.91
N ASN A 73 -2.54 16.43 5.27
CA ASN A 73 -3.72 17.03 5.89
C ASN A 73 -4.71 15.96 6.36
N GLN A 74 -4.98 14.94 5.56
CA GLN A 74 -5.85 13.84 5.94
C GLN A 74 -5.27 13.04 7.11
N MET A 75 -3.97 12.69 7.10
CA MET A 75 -3.31 11.99 8.20
C MET A 75 -3.35 12.80 9.51
N LYS A 76 -3.31 14.13 9.41
CA LYS A 76 -3.33 15.02 10.56
C LYS A 76 -4.72 15.21 11.17
N TYR A 77 -5.78 15.24 10.35
CA TYR A 77 -7.10 15.68 10.79
C TYR A 77 -8.18 14.59 10.77
N GLU A 78 -7.98 13.46 10.08
CA GLU A 78 -9.01 12.47 9.79
C GLU A 78 -8.85 11.13 10.56
N ASN A 79 -8.05 11.11 11.63
CA ASN A 79 -7.78 9.90 12.42
C ASN A 79 -7.37 8.69 11.55
N ILE A 80 -6.48 8.93 10.58
CA ILE A 80 -5.98 7.87 9.69
C ILE A 80 -5.06 6.92 10.48
N ARG A 81 -5.35 5.62 10.41
CA ARG A 81 -4.52 4.58 11.03
C ARG A 81 -3.75 3.75 10.02
N LEU A 82 -4.24 3.71 8.78
CA LEU A 82 -3.69 2.86 7.74
C LEU A 82 -3.76 3.56 6.38
N LEU A 83 -2.71 3.43 5.57
CA LEU A 83 -2.68 3.81 4.17
C LEU A 83 -2.52 2.55 3.32
N ILE A 84 -3.48 2.27 2.41
CA ILE A 84 -3.32 1.25 1.37
C ILE A 84 -2.75 1.93 0.13
N PHE A 85 -1.52 1.55 -0.22
CA PHE A 85 -0.73 2.17 -1.27
C PHE A 85 -0.36 1.15 -2.35
N CYS A 86 -0.67 1.44 -3.61
CA CYS A 86 -0.39 0.55 -4.74
C CYS A 86 0.91 0.93 -5.44
N SER A 87 1.85 -0.02 -5.54
CA SER A 87 3.16 0.20 -6.16
C SER A 87 3.69 -1.05 -6.87
N PRO A 88 3.69 -1.13 -8.20
CA PRO A 88 3.18 -0.17 -9.19
C PRO A 88 1.68 0.10 -9.07
N GLN A 89 1.28 1.31 -9.39
CA GLN A 89 -0.08 1.80 -9.16
C GLN A 89 -1.07 1.31 -10.22
N ASN A 90 -2.18 0.75 -9.77
CA ASN A 90 -3.33 0.39 -10.58
C ASN A 90 -4.50 1.38 -10.28
N PRO A 91 -5.09 2.07 -11.29
CA PRO A 91 -5.04 1.76 -12.73
C PRO A 91 -4.03 2.61 -13.53
N SER A 92 -3.34 3.57 -12.95
CA SER A 92 -2.53 4.55 -13.71
C SER A 92 -1.27 3.97 -14.35
N GLY A 93 -0.81 2.80 -13.89
CA GLY A 93 0.45 2.21 -14.35
C GLY A 93 1.71 2.92 -13.82
N ARG A 94 1.55 3.87 -12.88
CA ARG A 94 2.69 4.60 -12.31
C ARG A 94 3.62 3.67 -11.53
N ILE A 95 4.91 3.77 -11.83
CA ILE A 95 6.00 3.26 -10.99
C ILE A 95 6.52 4.44 -10.20
N TRP A 96 6.41 4.37 -8.88
CA TRP A 96 6.86 5.42 -7.98
C TRP A 96 8.38 5.42 -7.89
N THR A 97 8.98 6.61 -7.89
CA THR A 97 10.42 6.77 -7.68
C THR A 97 10.79 6.48 -6.23
N LYS A 98 12.07 6.23 -5.98
CA LYS A 98 12.58 6.06 -4.62
C LYS A 98 12.26 7.26 -3.74
N GLU A 99 12.35 8.47 -4.30
CA GLU A 99 12.06 9.72 -3.60
C GLU A 99 10.57 9.84 -3.24
N GLU A 100 9.66 9.53 -4.18
CA GLU A 100 8.22 9.54 -3.90
C GLU A 100 7.87 8.54 -2.78
N LEU A 101 8.43 7.32 -2.82
CA LEU A 101 8.24 6.32 -1.77
C LEU A 101 8.84 6.76 -0.43
N TYR A 102 9.98 7.44 -0.45
CA TYR A 102 10.61 8.01 0.74
C TYR A 102 9.70 9.05 1.40
N GLN A 103 9.16 10.00 0.62
CA GLN A 103 8.27 11.05 1.11
C GLN A 103 6.97 10.47 1.72
N VAL A 104 6.34 9.48 1.06
CA VAL A 104 5.19 8.78 1.63
C VAL A 104 5.54 8.08 2.94
N SER A 105 6.73 7.45 3.01
CA SER A 105 7.20 6.78 4.21
C SER A 105 7.39 7.75 5.37
N GLU A 106 7.99 8.93 5.12
CA GLU A 106 8.16 9.98 6.12
C GLU A 106 6.81 10.44 6.69
N LEU A 107 5.81 10.66 5.83
CA LEU A 107 4.46 11.03 6.29
C LEU A 107 3.86 9.94 7.18
N CYS A 108 3.93 8.68 6.77
CA CYS A 108 3.41 7.56 7.54
C CYS A 108 4.11 7.41 8.91
N LEU A 109 5.43 7.57 8.96
CA LEU A 109 6.19 7.54 10.21
C LEU A 109 5.85 8.73 11.11
N LYS A 110 5.76 9.94 10.54
CA LYS A 110 5.44 11.19 11.28
C LYS A 110 4.09 11.11 11.97
N TYR A 111 3.08 10.54 11.33
CA TYR A 111 1.72 10.46 11.85
C TYR A 111 1.35 9.09 12.44
N ASN A 112 2.32 8.18 12.54
CA ASN A 112 2.11 6.80 13.02
C ASN A 112 1.01 6.05 12.26
N VAL A 113 0.98 6.23 10.92
CA VAL A 113 0.07 5.57 10.00
C VAL A 113 0.74 4.32 9.43
N ILE A 114 0.12 3.16 9.54
CA ILE A 114 0.66 1.92 8.98
C ILE A 114 0.56 1.97 7.46
N LEU A 115 1.68 1.76 6.77
CA LEU A 115 1.76 1.77 5.31
C LEU A 115 1.68 0.36 4.74
N VAL A 116 0.57 0.04 4.09
CA VAL A 116 0.38 -1.22 3.36
C VAL A 116 0.71 -1.01 1.90
N SER A 117 1.83 -1.55 1.45
CA SER A 117 2.25 -1.49 0.05
C SER A 117 1.79 -2.73 -0.71
N ASP A 118 0.83 -2.56 -1.61
CA ASP A 118 0.44 -3.62 -2.55
C ASP A 118 1.41 -3.63 -3.74
N GLU A 119 2.33 -4.58 -3.73
CA GLU A 119 3.39 -4.75 -4.73
C GLU A 119 3.08 -5.89 -5.71
N ILE A 120 1.82 -6.25 -5.91
CA ILE A 120 1.41 -7.40 -6.75
C ILE A 120 1.85 -7.27 -8.22
N HIS A 121 2.05 -6.05 -8.71
CA HIS A 121 2.46 -5.78 -10.10
C HIS A 121 3.98 -5.63 -10.26
N ARG A 122 4.77 -5.85 -9.23
CA ARG A 122 6.23 -5.60 -9.18
C ARG A 122 7.05 -6.34 -10.25
N ASP A 123 6.55 -7.46 -10.73
CA ASP A 123 7.25 -8.31 -11.71
C ASP A 123 6.90 -7.94 -13.17
N ILE A 124 5.98 -6.98 -13.40
CA ILE A 124 5.53 -6.55 -14.72
C ILE A 124 5.97 -5.10 -14.94
N ILE A 125 7.22 -4.92 -15.36
CA ILE A 125 7.85 -3.61 -15.50
C ILE A 125 8.36 -3.43 -16.94
N PHE A 126 8.02 -2.31 -17.58
CA PHE A 126 8.56 -2.00 -18.91
C PHE A 126 10.07 -1.74 -18.85
N LYS A 127 10.77 -2.05 -19.95
CA LYS A 127 12.24 -2.10 -20.06
C LYS A 127 12.96 -0.85 -19.52
N ASP A 128 12.38 0.32 -19.70
CA ASP A 128 13.03 1.60 -19.34
C ASP A 128 12.74 2.06 -17.91
N TYR A 129 12.02 1.23 -17.14
CA TYR A 129 11.63 1.54 -15.76
C TYR A 129 12.26 0.56 -14.77
N ARG A 130 12.42 1.00 -13.54
CA ARG A 130 12.90 0.14 -12.43
C ARG A 130 11.92 0.22 -11.27
N PHE A 131 11.48 -0.93 -10.83
CA PHE A 131 10.70 -1.04 -9.61
C PHE A 131 11.61 -0.91 -8.38
N VAL A 132 11.15 -0.15 -7.41
CA VAL A 132 11.75 -0.05 -6.08
C VAL A 132 10.72 -0.50 -5.07
N SER A 133 11.01 -1.55 -4.30
CA SER A 133 10.15 -1.96 -3.19
C SER A 133 10.20 -0.92 -2.07
N LEU A 134 9.09 -0.76 -1.35
CA LEU A 134 8.97 0.18 -0.24
C LEU A 134 10.13 0.10 0.77
N TRP A 135 10.52 -1.12 1.17
CA TRP A 135 11.59 -1.31 2.15
C TRP A 135 13.00 -0.93 1.63
N ASN A 136 13.16 -0.74 0.32
CA ASN A 136 14.39 -0.24 -0.27
C ASN A 136 14.38 1.29 -0.44
N ALA A 137 13.24 1.92 -0.20
CA ALA A 137 13.10 3.37 -0.34
C ALA A 137 13.45 4.12 0.94
N HIS A 138 13.10 3.55 2.11
CA HIS A 138 13.30 4.22 3.40
C HIS A 138 13.85 3.25 4.47
N PRO A 139 14.90 3.65 5.24
CA PRO A 139 15.61 2.74 6.16
C PRO A 139 14.78 2.29 7.37
N GLU A 140 13.76 3.05 7.78
CA GLU A 140 12.99 2.79 9.00
C GLU A 140 11.55 2.31 8.74
N ILE A 141 11.06 2.40 7.48
CA ILE A 141 9.64 2.15 7.19
C ILE A 141 9.21 0.70 7.46
N TYR A 142 10.13 -0.25 7.45
CA TYR A 142 9.84 -1.64 7.78
C TYR A 142 9.21 -1.82 9.18
N LYS A 143 9.42 -0.88 10.09
CA LYS A 143 8.85 -0.91 11.45
C LYS A 143 7.35 -0.57 11.46
N ASN A 144 6.88 0.08 10.42
CA ASN A 144 5.52 0.60 10.33
C ASN A 144 4.87 0.30 8.98
N SER A 145 5.23 -0.82 8.36
CA SER A 145 4.67 -1.18 7.05
C SER A 145 4.50 -2.68 6.86
N ILE A 146 3.61 -2.99 5.94
CA ILE A 146 3.31 -4.34 5.45
C ILE A 146 3.44 -4.31 3.93
N ILE A 147 4.17 -5.26 3.35
CA ILE A 147 4.24 -5.42 1.90
C ILE A 147 3.40 -6.62 1.49
N CYS A 148 2.45 -6.43 0.58
CA CYS A 148 1.66 -7.49 -0.02
C CYS A 148 2.29 -7.91 -1.35
N VAL A 149 2.54 -9.20 -1.53
CA VAL A 149 3.15 -9.77 -2.73
C VAL A 149 2.39 -10.99 -3.19
N SER A 150 2.33 -11.20 -4.50
CA SER A 150 1.73 -12.39 -5.08
C SER A 150 2.38 -12.72 -6.43
N PRO A 151 2.63 -14.00 -6.75
CA PRO A 151 3.07 -14.42 -8.07
C PRO A 151 1.95 -14.37 -9.13
N ASN A 152 0.71 -14.12 -8.71
CA ASN A 152 -0.48 -14.29 -9.55
C ASN A 152 -0.45 -13.47 -10.84
N LYS A 153 0.09 -12.24 -10.80
CA LYS A 153 0.14 -11.37 -11.99
C LYS A 153 1.33 -11.70 -12.89
N GLY A 154 2.53 -11.84 -12.33
CA GLY A 154 3.74 -12.13 -13.08
C GLY A 154 3.74 -13.52 -13.74
N PHE A 155 3.05 -14.51 -13.15
CA PHE A 155 3.06 -15.90 -13.57
C PHE A 155 1.68 -16.42 -14.03
N ASN A 156 0.69 -15.53 -14.22
CA ASN A 156 -0.67 -15.89 -14.64
C ASN A 156 -1.35 -16.97 -13.75
N LEU A 157 -1.19 -16.84 -12.44
CA LEU A 157 -1.67 -17.79 -11.44
C LEU A 157 -2.90 -17.28 -10.66
N GLY A 158 -3.68 -16.35 -11.23
CA GLY A 158 -4.80 -15.67 -10.54
C GLY A 158 -5.82 -16.62 -9.90
N GLY A 159 -6.06 -17.79 -10.51
CA GLY A 159 -6.97 -18.81 -9.99
C GLY A 159 -6.48 -19.51 -8.72
N LEU A 160 -5.16 -19.53 -8.47
CA LEU A 160 -4.59 -20.19 -7.29
C LEU A 160 -4.68 -19.31 -6.02
N LYS A 161 -4.95 -18.02 -6.17
CA LYS A 161 -5.05 -17.04 -5.06
C LYS A 161 -3.88 -17.11 -4.07
N THR A 162 -2.68 -17.43 -4.56
CA THR A 162 -1.48 -17.52 -3.73
C THR A 162 -0.92 -16.13 -3.48
N SER A 163 -0.68 -15.79 -2.23
CA SER A 163 -0.05 -14.54 -1.84
C SER A 163 0.70 -14.68 -0.53
N TYR A 164 1.49 -13.67 -0.20
CA TYR A 164 2.14 -13.56 1.10
C TYR A 164 2.34 -12.09 1.46
N VAL A 165 2.53 -11.84 2.72
CA VAL A 165 2.91 -10.53 3.21
C VAL A 165 4.29 -10.59 3.86
N LEU A 166 5.00 -9.48 3.78
CA LEU A 166 6.22 -9.24 4.52
C LEU A 166 5.89 -8.30 5.68
N ILE A 167 6.08 -8.79 6.91
CA ILE A 167 5.86 -8.03 8.14
C ILE A 167 7.05 -8.30 9.05
N ARG A 168 7.75 -7.25 9.46
CA ARG A 168 8.87 -7.39 10.39
C ARG A 168 8.47 -7.11 11.84
N ASP A 169 7.98 -5.90 12.10
CA ASP A 169 7.80 -5.40 13.48
C ASP A 169 6.62 -4.44 13.60
N VAL A 170 5.50 -4.70 12.95
CA VAL A 170 4.34 -3.82 13.11
C VAL A 170 3.72 -4.08 14.49
N LYS A 171 4.04 -3.22 15.44
CA LYS A 171 3.39 -3.22 16.77
C LYS A 171 2.06 -2.49 16.66
N ILE A 172 1.01 -3.14 17.12
CA ILE A 172 -0.35 -2.60 17.23
C ILE A 172 -0.44 -1.72 18.49
#